data_267880cf59b671b92c9c4fcb35b5ad5b
#
_entry.id   267880cf59b671b92c9c4fcb35b5ad5b
#
_cell.length_a   1.000
_cell.length_b   1.000
_cell.length_c   1.000
_cell.angle_alpha   90.00
_cell.angle_beta   90.00
_cell.angle_gamma   90.00
#
_symmetry.space_group_name_H-M   'P 1'
#
loop_
_entity.id
_entity.type
_entity.pdbx_description
1 polymer ?
#
loop_
_entity_poly.entity_id
_entity_poly.type
_entity_poly.pdbx_seq_one_letter_code
_entity_poly.pdbx_strand_id
1 'polypeptide(L)'
;MDKLKKVGLTALGTALVSSGAIAADLAVTGGAKITFVGGDKSTEGNGWSMLDSINFAASADLDNGWTVSTSQNLGKGAINNSNLKVNMGDMGTLEMHTAGGTSVPGSWDDMTPAANEESWNGMTGTVGGAGAIIAAGANGDMFRYSVNVIDGVDAYASYSPSDGTSAVESSSSLGVQYTGIEGLTVGYAQGDNNEQVAVTNGNATDSAAGADIENTSMFIKYAFDAFTVGMQDNESDSTTANADTSYRAYGVSYAVTEDVSVSYGVGTLDFELAGSEDQETTAVGVSYTSGGITVSGSMHDGENLGGSAATTADRTDYELNIAFAF
;
A
#
# COMPACT_ATOMS: atom_id res chain seq x y z
N MET A 1 7.00 -44.29 -26.68
CA MET A 1 6.68 -42.93 -26.21
C MET A 1 7.51 -42.47 -25.02
N ASP A 2 8.10 -43.35 -24.22
CA ASP A 2 8.87 -42.97 -23.01
C ASP A 2 10.27 -42.41 -23.26
N LYS A 3 10.89 -42.74 -24.39
CA LYS A 3 12.26 -42.25 -24.69
C LYS A 3 12.26 -40.76 -25.10
N LEU A 4 11.24 -40.30 -25.80
CA LEU A 4 11.10 -38.88 -26.18
C LEU A 4 10.79 -37.98 -24.97
N LYS A 5 9.99 -38.46 -24.01
CA LYS A 5 9.75 -37.73 -22.76
C LYS A 5 11.00 -37.62 -21.89
N LYS A 6 11.83 -38.67 -21.84
CA LYS A 6 13.08 -38.63 -21.10
C LYS A 6 14.11 -37.71 -21.73
N VAL A 7 14.19 -37.65 -23.07
CA VAL A 7 15.08 -36.72 -23.78
C VAL A 7 14.64 -35.28 -23.60
N GLY A 8 13.32 -34.99 -23.63
CA GLY A 8 12.81 -33.65 -23.37
C GLY A 8 13.08 -33.14 -21.95
N LEU A 9 12.89 -34.01 -20.95
CA LEU A 9 13.19 -33.63 -19.55
C LEU A 9 14.69 -33.43 -19.31
N THR A 10 15.55 -34.25 -19.96
CA THR A 10 17.00 -34.13 -19.83
C THR A 10 17.49 -32.87 -20.55
N ALA A 11 16.94 -32.52 -21.73
CA ALA A 11 17.28 -31.31 -22.45
C ALA A 11 16.84 -30.04 -21.68
N LEU A 12 15.66 -30.06 -21.07
CA LEU A 12 15.20 -28.95 -20.22
C LEU A 12 16.04 -28.83 -18.94
N GLY A 13 16.36 -29.95 -18.30
CA GLY A 13 17.25 -29.97 -17.15
C GLY A 13 18.67 -29.50 -17.47
N THR A 14 19.22 -29.89 -18.66
CA THR A 14 20.55 -29.43 -19.10
C THR A 14 20.55 -27.97 -19.52
N ALA A 15 19.45 -27.45 -20.10
CA ALA A 15 19.32 -26.04 -20.41
C ALA A 15 19.25 -25.17 -19.14
N LEU A 16 18.63 -25.65 -18.09
CA LEU A 16 18.64 -24.96 -16.78
C LEU A 16 20.01 -24.99 -16.09
N VAL A 17 20.83 -25.99 -16.36
CA VAL A 17 22.16 -26.15 -15.74
C VAL A 17 23.27 -25.55 -16.64
N SER A 18 23.04 -25.42 -17.95
CA SER A 18 24.03 -24.91 -18.92
C SER A 18 23.90 -23.41 -19.22
N SER A 19 22.78 -22.74 -18.88
CA SER A 19 22.81 -21.32 -18.64
C SER A 19 23.70 -21.15 -17.44
N GLY A 20 24.95 -20.66 -17.66
CA GLY A 20 25.88 -20.43 -16.55
C GLY A 20 25.05 -19.80 -15.44
N ALA A 21 24.81 -20.56 -14.39
CA ALA A 21 24.13 -20.04 -13.23
C ALA A 21 25.05 -18.94 -12.72
N ILE A 22 24.83 -17.71 -13.19
CA ILE A 22 25.25 -16.55 -12.45
C ILE A 22 24.56 -16.80 -11.12
N ALA A 23 25.36 -17.11 -10.10
CA ALA A 23 24.84 -17.37 -8.78
C ALA A 23 24.04 -16.13 -8.42
N ALA A 24 22.71 -16.24 -8.51
CA ALA A 24 21.84 -15.15 -8.10
C ALA A 24 22.17 -14.89 -6.63
N ASP A 25 22.59 -13.67 -6.34
CA ASP A 25 22.87 -13.31 -4.95
C ASP A 25 21.57 -13.41 -4.18
N LEU A 26 21.46 -14.39 -3.29
CA LEU A 26 20.34 -14.51 -2.41
C LEU A 26 20.55 -13.56 -1.22
N ALA A 27 19.75 -12.53 -1.15
CA ALA A 27 19.68 -11.66 0.01
C ALA A 27 18.56 -12.13 0.95
N VAL A 28 18.87 -12.15 2.23
CA VAL A 28 17.89 -12.39 3.29
C VAL A 28 17.91 -11.18 4.21
N THR A 29 16.76 -10.54 4.34
CA THR A 29 16.57 -9.39 5.23
C THR A 29 15.32 -9.64 6.06
N GLY A 30 15.17 -8.92 7.14
CA GLY A 30 14.00 -9.10 7.98
C GLY A 30 13.84 -8.03 9.03
N GLY A 31 12.77 -8.14 9.78
CA GLY A 31 12.49 -7.25 10.89
C GLY A 31 11.42 -7.80 11.80
N ALA A 32 11.33 -7.18 12.97
CA ALA A 32 10.24 -7.40 13.90
C ALA A 32 9.78 -6.05 14.45
N LYS A 33 8.46 -5.90 14.59
CA LYS A 33 7.83 -4.71 15.19
C LYS A 33 6.93 -5.17 16.34
N ILE A 34 7.16 -4.63 17.52
CA ILE A 34 6.26 -4.73 18.66
C ILE A 34 5.42 -3.47 18.67
N THR A 35 4.11 -3.63 18.70
CA THR A 35 3.14 -2.53 18.72
C THR A 35 2.31 -2.63 19.99
N PHE A 36 2.09 -1.50 20.64
CA PHE A 36 1.08 -1.32 21.67
C PHE A 36 0.07 -0.29 21.20
N VAL A 37 -1.20 -0.68 21.17
CA VAL A 37 -2.32 0.22 20.84
C VAL A 37 -3.21 0.34 22.07
N GLY A 38 -3.61 1.57 22.40
CA GLY A 38 -4.53 1.87 23.48
C GLY A 38 -5.40 3.07 23.12
N GLY A 39 -6.45 3.32 23.85
CA GLY A 39 -7.37 4.43 23.59
C GLY A 39 -8.51 4.46 24.59
N ASP A 40 -9.34 5.49 24.47
CA ASP A 40 -10.47 5.73 25.37
C ASP A 40 -11.62 4.72 25.18
N LYS A 41 -11.70 4.12 24.00
CA LYS A 41 -12.70 3.10 23.64
C LYS A 41 -12.06 1.80 23.12
N SER A 42 -10.79 1.56 23.47
CA SER A 42 -10.17 0.28 23.11
C SER A 42 -11.01 -0.85 23.69
N THR A 43 -11.41 -1.79 22.82
CA THR A 43 -12.11 -2.99 23.27
C THR A 43 -11.25 -3.71 24.30
N GLU A 44 -11.88 -4.21 25.36
CA GLU A 44 -11.20 -4.97 26.40
C GLU A 44 -10.31 -6.05 25.78
N GLY A 45 -9.01 -5.94 25.96
CA GLY A 45 -8.05 -6.85 25.39
C GLY A 45 -6.62 -6.47 25.69
N ASN A 46 -5.72 -7.27 25.17
CA ASN A 46 -4.30 -7.01 25.24
C ASN A 46 -3.90 -6.13 24.05
N GLY A 47 -3.60 -4.86 24.29
CA GLY A 47 -3.17 -3.91 23.24
C GLY A 47 -1.81 -4.23 22.59
N TRP A 48 -1.11 -5.26 23.04
CA TRP A 48 0.18 -5.66 22.48
C TRP A 48 0.04 -6.59 21.29
N SER A 49 0.78 -6.31 20.25
CA SER A 49 0.93 -7.19 19.10
C SER A 49 2.39 -7.21 18.63
N MET A 50 2.72 -8.21 17.82
CA MET A 50 4.03 -8.32 17.17
C MET A 50 3.81 -8.68 15.70
N LEU A 51 4.55 -7.98 14.85
CA LEU A 51 4.75 -8.32 13.45
C LEU A 51 6.19 -8.76 13.27
N ASP A 52 6.39 -9.81 12.51
CA ASP A 52 7.70 -10.27 12.07
C ASP A 52 7.67 -10.45 10.56
N SER A 53 8.80 -10.23 9.91
CA SER A 53 8.94 -10.50 8.48
C SER A 53 10.34 -11.01 8.15
N ILE A 54 10.40 -11.92 7.19
CA ILE A 54 11.64 -12.36 6.56
C ILE A 54 11.43 -12.22 5.06
N ASN A 55 12.31 -11.51 4.40
CA ASN A 55 12.29 -11.34 2.95
C ASN A 55 13.47 -12.09 2.31
N PHE A 56 13.15 -12.95 1.37
CA PHE A 56 14.10 -13.62 0.49
C PHE A 56 14.05 -12.93 -0.87
N ALA A 57 15.18 -12.42 -1.34
CA ALA A 57 15.28 -11.79 -2.64
C ALA A 57 16.47 -12.36 -3.42
N ALA A 58 16.26 -12.55 -4.71
CA ALA A 58 17.31 -12.97 -5.62
C ALA A 58 17.21 -12.19 -6.93
N SER A 59 18.34 -11.90 -7.55
CA SER A 59 18.41 -11.22 -8.84
C SER A 59 19.50 -11.80 -9.72
N ALA A 60 19.32 -11.71 -11.03
CA ALA A 60 20.30 -12.13 -12.02
C ALA A 60 20.20 -11.21 -13.24
N ASP A 61 21.38 -10.86 -13.79
CA ASP A 61 21.47 -10.15 -15.06
C ASP A 61 21.38 -11.14 -16.21
N LEU A 62 20.68 -10.73 -17.28
CA LEU A 62 20.55 -11.50 -18.50
C LEU A 62 21.56 -10.98 -19.56
N ASP A 63 21.93 -11.83 -20.51
CA ASP A 63 22.89 -11.50 -21.57
C ASP A 63 22.48 -10.30 -22.44
N ASN A 64 21.19 -9.97 -22.49
CA ASN A 64 20.65 -8.81 -23.19
C ASN A 64 20.67 -7.50 -22.37
N GLY A 65 21.25 -7.52 -21.17
CA GLY A 65 21.34 -6.37 -20.29
C GLY A 65 20.09 -6.14 -19.41
N TRP A 66 19.12 -7.03 -19.45
CA TRP A 66 17.97 -7.00 -18.53
C TRP A 66 18.31 -7.66 -17.21
N THR A 67 17.62 -7.25 -16.15
CA THR A 67 17.74 -7.89 -14.84
C THR A 67 16.42 -8.57 -14.47
N VAL A 68 16.48 -9.82 -14.07
CA VAL A 68 15.35 -10.54 -13.49
C VAL A 68 15.54 -10.66 -11.99
N SER A 69 14.53 -10.34 -11.22
CA SER A 69 14.55 -10.49 -9.77
C SER A 69 13.25 -11.10 -9.26
N THR A 70 13.33 -11.75 -8.12
CA THR A 70 12.17 -12.27 -7.40
C THR A 70 12.31 -11.97 -5.92
N SER A 71 11.21 -11.71 -5.27
CA SER A 71 11.18 -11.62 -3.81
C SER A 71 9.99 -12.35 -3.22
N GLN A 72 10.19 -12.86 -2.02
CA GLN A 72 9.16 -13.49 -1.22
C GLN A 72 9.28 -13.00 0.22
N ASN A 73 8.21 -12.39 0.72
CA ASN A 73 8.11 -11.94 2.09
C ASN A 73 7.22 -12.87 2.89
N LEU A 74 7.76 -13.36 4.00
CA LEU A 74 7.06 -14.18 4.97
C LEU A 74 6.82 -13.35 6.24
N GLY A 75 5.59 -13.32 6.73
CA GLY A 75 5.24 -12.69 8.00
C GLY A 75 4.16 -13.49 8.71
N LYS A 76 4.27 -13.66 10.02
CA LYS A 76 3.35 -14.47 10.84
C LYS A 76 3.07 -15.87 10.28
N GLY A 77 4.07 -16.47 9.60
CA GLY A 77 3.96 -17.79 8.99
C GLY A 77 3.16 -17.86 7.68
N ALA A 78 2.82 -16.73 7.08
CA ALA A 78 2.15 -16.62 5.80
C ALA A 78 3.03 -15.89 4.76
N ILE A 79 2.73 -16.09 3.48
CA ILE A 79 3.33 -15.32 2.39
C ILE A 79 2.54 -14.02 2.29
N ASN A 80 3.18 -12.89 2.61
CA ASN A 80 2.57 -11.57 2.51
C ASN A 80 2.82 -10.91 1.15
N ASN A 81 3.94 -11.22 0.50
CA ASN A 81 4.27 -10.74 -0.82
C ASN A 81 5.07 -11.79 -1.56
N SER A 82 4.79 -11.96 -2.85
CA SER A 82 5.56 -12.80 -3.75
C SER A 82 5.50 -12.18 -5.15
N ASN A 83 6.66 -11.85 -5.72
CA ASN A 83 6.74 -11.25 -7.04
C ASN A 83 7.88 -11.78 -7.89
N LEU A 84 7.72 -11.62 -9.19
CA LEU A 84 8.75 -11.73 -10.22
C LEU A 84 8.82 -10.39 -10.96
N LYS A 85 10.01 -9.84 -11.10
CA LYS A 85 10.26 -8.54 -11.72
C LYS A 85 11.26 -8.69 -12.85
N VAL A 86 10.97 -8.08 -13.99
CA VAL A 86 11.87 -7.97 -15.14
C VAL A 86 12.14 -6.50 -15.43
N ASN A 87 13.33 -6.04 -15.12
CA ASN A 87 13.79 -4.70 -15.49
C ASN A 87 14.42 -4.74 -16.90
N MET A 88 13.86 -3.98 -17.81
CA MET A 88 14.23 -3.95 -19.24
C MET A 88 14.99 -2.67 -19.62
N GLY A 89 15.57 -1.97 -18.63
CA GLY A 89 16.25 -0.69 -18.84
C GLY A 89 15.25 0.41 -19.22
N ASP A 90 15.57 1.15 -20.31
CA ASP A 90 14.72 2.25 -20.80
C ASP A 90 13.30 1.83 -21.20
N MET A 91 13.08 0.55 -21.41
CA MET A 91 11.73 0.00 -21.68
C MET A 91 10.90 -0.22 -20.40
N GLY A 92 11.45 0.12 -19.22
CA GLY A 92 10.72 0.02 -17.95
C GLY A 92 10.81 -1.34 -17.28
N THR A 93 9.96 -1.53 -16.30
CA THR A 93 9.93 -2.72 -15.45
C THR A 93 8.55 -3.35 -15.49
N LEU A 94 8.50 -4.65 -15.76
CA LEU A 94 7.30 -5.48 -15.65
C LEU A 94 7.40 -6.33 -14.38
N GLU A 95 6.36 -6.33 -13.57
CA GLU A 95 6.24 -7.14 -12.37
C GLU A 95 5.00 -8.03 -12.46
N MET A 96 5.10 -9.24 -11.93
CA MET A 96 3.97 -10.11 -11.64
C MET A 96 3.96 -10.42 -10.16
N HIS A 97 2.84 -10.20 -9.50
CA HIS A 97 2.60 -10.53 -8.11
C HIS A 97 1.64 -11.71 -8.00
N THR A 98 1.96 -12.67 -7.15
CA THR A 98 1.04 -13.77 -6.76
C THR A 98 0.52 -13.59 -5.34
N ALA A 99 1.04 -12.61 -4.61
CA ALA A 99 0.57 -12.13 -3.32
C ALA A 99 1.08 -10.70 -3.09
N GLY A 100 0.32 -9.87 -2.40
CA GLY A 100 0.72 -8.51 -2.00
C GLY A 100 0.83 -7.51 -3.14
N GLY A 101 0.20 -7.78 -4.28
CA GLY A 101 0.07 -6.81 -5.36
C GLY A 101 -1.01 -5.78 -5.03
N THR A 102 -0.86 -4.54 -5.51
CA THR A 102 -1.85 -3.48 -5.37
C THR A 102 -1.94 -2.63 -6.63
N SER A 103 -3.10 -2.08 -6.91
CA SER A 103 -3.32 -1.15 -8.03
C SER A 103 -2.44 0.10 -7.93
N VAL A 104 -2.36 0.90 -8.98
CA VAL A 104 -1.60 2.14 -8.93
C VAL A 104 -2.20 3.10 -7.91
N PRO A 105 -3.53 3.40 -7.91
CA PRO A 105 -4.15 4.19 -6.84
C PRO A 105 -3.90 3.59 -5.46
N GLY A 106 -4.11 2.28 -5.28
CA GLY A 106 -3.90 1.59 -4.01
C GLY A 106 -2.46 1.60 -3.49
N SER A 107 -1.47 1.87 -4.35
CA SER A 107 -0.07 2.06 -3.91
C SER A 107 0.24 3.49 -3.44
N TRP A 108 -0.73 4.40 -3.55
CA TRP A 108 -0.64 5.80 -3.13
C TRP A 108 -1.66 6.14 -2.05
N ASP A 109 -1.97 5.17 -1.20
CA ASP A 109 -2.87 5.35 -0.06
C ASP A 109 -2.26 6.21 1.06
N ASP A 110 -0.92 6.16 1.25
CA ASP A 110 -0.18 6.79 2.34
C ASP A 110 0.76 7.88 1.82
N MET A 111 0.23 8.97 1.28
CA MET A 111 1.06 10.00 0.67
C MET A 111 1.22 11.27 1.50
N THR A 112 0.52 11.40 2.63
CA THR A 112 0.74 12.51 3.56
C THR A 112 1.96 12.26 4.45
N PRO A 113 2.81 13.27 4.68
CA PRO A 113 4.00 13.12 5.53
C PRO A 113 3.64 12.83 6.99
N ALA A 114 4.13 11.71 7.51
CA ALA A 114 3.95 11.29 8.90
C ALA A 114 5.27 10.81 9.51
N ALA A 115 5.45 10.97 10.82
CA ALA A 115 6.61 10.48 11.56
C ALA A 115 6.42 9.03 12.04
N ASN A 116 5.17 8.57 12.16
CA ASN A 116 4.79 7.21 12.48
C ASN A 116 3.67 6.76 11.56
N GLU A 117 2.44 7.15 11.83
CA GLU A 117 1.24 6.79 11.06
C GLU A 117 0.52 8.06 10.60
N GLU A 118 -0.21 7.99 9.50
CA GLU A 118 -1.10 9.04 9.00
C GLU A 118 -2.28 9.25 9.96
N SER A 119 -3.06 10.35 9.78
CA SER A 119 -4.13 10.72 10.69
C SER A 119 -5.25 9.68 10.81
N TRP A 120 -5.49 8.90 9.76
CA TRP A 120 -6.52 7.87 9.70
C TRP A 120 -6.04 6.50 10.20
N ASN A 121 -4.76 6.26 10.23
CA ASN A 121 -4.17 4.98 10.63
C ASN A 121 -4.08 4.86 12.16
N GLY A 122 -3.86 3.68 12.67
CA GLY A 122 -3.71 3.43 14.11
C GLY A 122 -5.01 3.49 14.92
N MET A 123 -6.15 3.82 14.34
CA MET A 123 -7.44 3.79 15.02
C MET A 123 -8.01 2.39 15.07
N THR A 124 -8.23 1.86 16.29
CA THR A 124 -8.80 0.53 16.50
C THR A 124 -10.30 0.57 16.62
N GLY A 125 -11.03 -0.32 15.93
CA GLY A 125 -12.47 -0.52 16.10
C GLY A 125 -13.19 -0.94 14.84
N THR A 126 -14.44 -1.36 15.06
CA THR A 126 -15.31 -1.96 14.04
C THR A 126 -16.11 -0.96 13.21
N VAL A 127 -15.91 0.31 13.41
CA VAL A 127 -16.56 1.34 12.60
C VAL A 127 -15.67 1.56 11.41
N GLY A 128 -16.24 1.39 10.25
CA GLY A 128 -15.63 1.31 8.94
C GLY A 128 -14.33 2.08 8.83
N GLY A 129 -13.31 1.40 8.36
CA GLY A 129 -11.95 1.87 8.43
C GLY A 129 -11.82 3.30 8.00
N ALA A 130 -11.19 4.08 8.84
CA ALA A 130 -10.68 5.39 8.48
C ALA A 130 -9.59 5.22 7.40
N GLY A 131 -9.80 4.41 6.41
CA GLY A 131 -8.79 4.14 5.40
C GLY A 131 -8.83 5.16 4.29
N ALA A 132 -7.71 5.40 3.70
CA ALA A 132 -7.68 5.88 2.35
C ALA A 132 -8.59 4.95 1.52
N ILE A 133 -9.64 5.48 1.01
CA ILE A 133 -10.71 4.79 0.29
C ILE A 133 -10.22 4.34 -1.09
N ILE A 134 -9.07 3.78 -1.17
CA ILE A 134 -8.60 3.22 -2.41
C ILE A 134 -8.72 1.73 -2.28
N ALA A 135 -9.71 1.15 -2.90
CA ALA A 135 -9.77 -0.28 -3.00
C ALA A 135 -8.49 -0.77 -3.68
N ALA A 136 -7.70 -1.53 -2.95
CA ALA A 136 -6.61 -2.25 -3.55
C ALA A 136 -7.20 -3.21 -4.59
N GLY A 137 -6.71 -3.20 -5.81
CA GLY A 137 -6.97 -4.29 -6.74
C GLY A 137 -6.50 -5.62 -6.16
N ALA A 138 -6.83 -6.72 -6.82
CA ALA A 138 -6.55 -8.07 -6.37
C ALA A 138 -5.14 -8.24 -5.77
N ASN A 139 -5.09 -8.82 -4.59
CA ASN A 139 -3.86 -9.09 -3.87
C ASN A 139 -3.01 -10.22 -4.48
N GLY A 140 -3.41 -10.83 -5.57
CA GLY A 140 -2.71 -11.91 -6.24
C GLY A 140 -2.93 -11.91 -7.75
N ASP A 141 -2.02 -12.58 -8.48
CA ASP A 141 -2.06 -12.76 -9.93
C ASP A 141 -2.15 -11.44 -10.72
N MET A 142 -1.48 -10.41 -10.23
CA MET A 142 -1.52 -9.05 -10.78
C MET A 142 -0.23 -8.73 -11.54
N PHE A 143 -0.38 -8.02 -12.64
CA PHE A 143 0.73 -7.42 -13.38
C PHE A 143 0.83 -5.93 -13.06
N ARG A 144 2.07 -5.45 -12.91
CA ARG A 144 2.40 -4.02 -12.84
C ARG A 144 3.47 -3.69 -13.86
N TYR A 145 3.37 -2.51 -14.42
CA TYR A 145 4.37 -1.97 -15.32
C TYR A 145 4.70 -0.54 -14.90
N SER A 146 5.99 -0.20 -14.93
CA SER A 146 6.46 1.15 -14.67
C SER A 146 7.54 1.53 -15.69
N VAL A 147 7.54 2.78 -16.13
CA VAL A 147 8.54 3.30 -17.08
C VAL A 147 8.79 4.78 -16.81
N ASN A 148 10.06 5.18 -16.87
CA ASN A 148 10.42 6.58 -16.95
C ASN A 148 10.20 7.07 -18.39
N VAL A 149 9.24 7.96 -18.59
CA VAL A 149 8.83 8.45 -19.92
C VAL A 149 9.75 9.55 -20.42
N ILE A 150 10.05 10.47 -19.51
CA ILE A 150 11.03 11.56 -19.68
C ILE A 150 11.61 11.87 -18.30
N ASP A 151 12.70 12.61 -18.26
CA ASP A 151 13.33 12.98 -17.00
C ASP A 151 12.32 13.61 -16.01
N GLY A 152 12.22 13.00 -14.83
CA GLY A 152 11.29 13.38 -13.78
C GLY A 152 9.83 12.97 -14.00
N VAL A 153 9.48 12.20 -15.03
CA VAL A 153 8.11 11.70 -15.25
C VAL A 153 8.09 10.18 -15.36
N ASP A 154 7.45 9.54 -14.40
CA ASP A 154 7.22 8.09 -14.38
C ASP A 154 5.76 7.78 -14.66
N ALA A 155 5.52 6.79 -15.52
CA ALA A 155 4.20 6.24 -15.80
C ALA A 155 4.06 4.83 -15.23
N TYR A 156 2.87 4.50 -14.77
CA TYR A 156 2.53 3.25 -14.12
C TYR A 156 1.26 2.66 -14.71
N ALA A 157 1.19 1.35 -14.77
CA ALA A 157 -0.01 0.61 -15.11
C ALA A 157 -0.13 -0.64 -14.24
N SER A 158 -1.34 -1.07 -13.94
CA SER A 158 -1.58 -2.38 -13.33
C SER A 158 -2.75 -3.09 -14.02
N TYR A 159 -2.75 -4.40 -13.93
CA TYR A 159 -3.81 -5.26 -14.46
C TYR A 159 -3.93 -6.52 -13.59
N SER A 160 -5.11 -6.74 -13.06
CA SER A 160 -5.50 -7.97 -12.39
C SER A 160 -6.46 -8.75 -13.28
N PRO A 161 -6.09 -9.94 -13.74
CA PRO A 161 -7.00 -10.75 -14.56
C PRO A 161 -8.17 -11.27 -13.72
N SER A 162 -9.31 -11.49 -14.38
CA SER A 162 -10.44 -12.23 -13.79
C SER A 162 -10.01 -13.61 -13.33
N ASP A 163 -10.53 -14.09 -12.21
CA ASP A 163 -10.32 -15.46 -11.71
C ASP A 163 -11.17 -16.51 -12.45
N GLY A 164 -11.97 -16.08 -13.43
CA GLY A 164 -12.87 -16.92 -14.21
C GLY A 164 -14.20 -17.24 -13.51
N THR A 165 -14.45 -16.69 -12.34
CA THR A 165 -15.77 -16.70 -11.71
C THR A 165 -16.56 -15.45 -12.08
N SER A 166 -17.89 -15.49 -12.00
CA SER A 166 -18.72 -14.30 -12.26
C SER A 166 -18.66 -13.26 -11.11
N ALA A 167 -17.88 -13.54 -10.09
CA ALA A 167 -17.76 -12.71 -8.92
C ALA A 167 -16.50 -11.83 -8.92
N VAL A 168 -15.50 -12.13 -9.76
CA VAL A 168 -14.25 -11.37 -9.88
C VAL A 168 -13.96 -11.09 -11.33
N GLU A 169 -14.20 -9.88 -11.76
CA GLU A 169 -13.85 -9.39 -13.09
C GLU A 169 -12.42 -8.85 -13.12
N SER A 170 -11.91 -8.55 -14.31
CA SER A 170 -10.57 -7.96 -14.43
C SER A 170 -10.58 -6.49 -13.99
N SER A 171 -9.51 -6.08 -13.35
CA SER A 171 -9.30 -4.69 -12.91
C SER A 171 -8.05 -4.11 -13.57
N SER A 172 -8.06 -2.81 -13.82
CA SER A 172 -6.93 -2.10 -14.42
C SER A 172 -6.72 -0.74 -13.79
N SER A 173 -5.51 -0.22 -13.82
CA SER A 173 -5.24 1.14 -13.38
C SER A 173 -4.05 1.75 -14.11
N LEU A 174 -4.04 3.07 -14.16
CA LEU A 174 -2.97 3.89 -14.73
C LEU A 174 -2.60 5.01 -13.76
N GLY A 175 -1.36 5.47 -13.81
CA GLY A 175 -0.90 6.61 -13.03
C GLY A 175 0.33 7.27 -13.62
N VAL A 176 0.54 8.50 -13.21
CA VAL A 176 1.71 9.31 -13.58
C VAL A 176 2.22 10.01 -12.33
N GLN A 177 3.53 10.00 -12.15
CA GLN A 177 4.22 10.71 -11.08
C GLN A 177 5.26 11.66 -11.66
N TYR A 178 5.34 12.86 -11.10
CA TYR A 178 6.31 13.87 -11.48
C TYR A 178 7.24 14.18 -10.31
N THR A 179 8.56 14.14 -10.57
CA THR A 179 9.64 14.43 -9.61
C THR A 179 10.71 15.37 -10.17
N GLY A 180 10.45 16.01 -11.31
CA GLY A 180 11.44 16.84 -12.04
C GLY A 180 11.81 18.16 -11.36
N ILE A 181 11.20 18.50 -10.22
CA ILE A 181 11.56 19.66 -9.38
C ILE A 181 12.09 19.12 -8.05
N GLU A 182 13.26 19.61 -7.63
CA GLU A 182 13.87 19.18 -6.37
C GLU A 182 12.90 19.34 -5.18
N GLY A 183 12.74 18.29 -4.42
CA GLY A 183 11.84 18.22 -3.27
C GLY A 183 10.36 18.04 -3.62
N LEU A 184 9.92 18.24 -4.86
CA LEU A 184 8.53 18.12 -5.26
C LEU A 184 8.22 16.72 -5.82
N THR A 185 7.16 16.12 -5.32
CA THR A 185 6.55 14.92 -5.91
C THR A 185 5.06 15.18 -6.08
N VAL A 186 4.54 14.92 -7.27
CA VAL A 186 3.12 15.00 -7.60
C VAL A 186 2.71 13.71 -8.28
N GLY A 187 1.59 13.13 -7.89
CA GLY A 187 1.04 11.92 -8.50
C GLY A 187 -0.44 12.06 -8.80
N TYR A 188 -0.88 11.41 -9.87
CA TYR A 188 -2.27 11.19 -10.22
C TYR A 188 -2.45 9.78 -10.76
N ALA A 189 -3.39 9.04 -10.22
CA ALA A 189 -3.75 7.71 -10.68
C ALA A 189 -5.26 7.51 -10.69
N GLN A 190 -5.70 6.63 -11.58
CA GLN A 190 -7.08 6.22 -11.73
C GLN A 190 -7.13 4.74 -12.06
N GLY A 191 -8.16 4.04 -11.60
CA GLY A 191 -8.35 2.63 -11.95
C GLY A 191 -9.68 2.08 -11.48
N ASP A 192 -10.06 0.98 -12.11
CA ASP A 192 -11.26 0.24 -11.79
C ASP A 192 -10.93 -0.85 -10.77
N ASN A 193 -11.81 -1.04 -9.82
CA ASN A 193 -11.82 -2.23 -8.99
C ASN A 193 -13.11 -3.00 -9.21
N ASN A 194 -13.01 -4.05 -9.99
CA ASN A 194 -14.14 -4.93 -10.34
C ASN A 194 -14.11 -6.22 -9.50
N GLU A 195 -13.35 -6.22 -8.41
CA GLU A 195 -13.47 -7.24 -7.39
C GLU A 195 -14.74 -7.00 -6.59
N GLN A 196 -15.64 -7.95 -6.67
CA GLN A 196 -16.89 -7.95 -5.91
C GLN A 196 -16.65 -8.32 -4.43
N VAL A 197 -15.69 -7.65 -3.81
CA VAL A 197 -15.52 -7.69 -2.37
C VAL A 197 -16.42 -6.63 -1.78
N ALA A 198 -17.20 -7.00 -0.77
CA ALA A 198 -17.99 -6.05 -0.03
C ALA A 198 -17.07 -4.93 0.48
N VAL A 199 -17.15 -3.77 -0.14
CA VAL A 199 -16.47 -2.55 0.35
C VAL A 199 -17.44 -1.85 1.26
N THR A 200 -17.08 -1.69 2.50
CA THR A 200 -17.86 -0.90 3.45
C THR A 200 -17.32 0.52 3.43
N ASN A 201 -18.06 1.40 2.78
CA ASN A 201 -17.77 2.84 2.73
C ASN A 201 -18.70 3.53 3.74
N GLY A 202 -18.17 3.85 4.92
CA GLY A 202 -18.99 4.40 5.99
C GLY A 202 -20.14 3.45 6.40
N ASN A 203 -21.37 3.96 6.40
CA ASN A 203 -22.57 3.17 6.67
C ASN A 203 -23.10 2.42 5.42
N ALA A 204 -22.57 2.68 4.24
CA ALA A 204 -22.92 1.97 3.02
C ALA A 204 -22.02 0.76 2.83
N THR A 205 -22.59 -0.35 2.42
CA THR A 205 -21.83 -1.55 2.05
C THR A 205 -22.06 -1.81 0.58
N ASP A 206 -21.03 -1.65 -0.22
CA ASP A 206 -21.03 -2.09 -1.60
C ASP A 206 -20.67 -3.58 -1.64
N SER A 207 -21.69 -4.41 -1.71
CA SER A 207 -21.54 -5.88 -1.73
C SER A 207 -22.39 -6.50 -2.84
N ALA A 208 -22.92 -5.66 -3.73
CA ALA A 208 -23.69 -6.15 -4.85
C ALA A 208 -22.75 -6.85 -5.84
N ALA A 209 -23.07 -8.08 -6.19
CA ALA A 209 -22.41 -8.78 -7.29
C ALA A 209 -22.54 -7.92 -8.56
N GLY A 210 -21.41 -7.41 -9.10
CA GLY A 210 -21.36 -6.56 -10.28
C GLY A 210 -21.29 -5.05 -9.98
N ALA A 211 -20.98 -4.63 -8.77
CA ALA A 211 -20.65 -3.23 -8.49
C ALA A 211 -19.24 -2.94 -9.00
N ASP A 212 -19.15 -2.03 -9.97
CA ASP A 212 -17.88 -1.47 -10.40
C ASP A 212 -17.54 -0.28 -9.50
N ILE A 213 -16.28 -0.18 -9.10
CA ILE A 213 -15.77 0.94 -8.32
C ILE A 213 -14.66 1.57 -9.13
N GLU A 214 -14.78 2.86 -9.42
CA GLU A 214 -13.71 3.68 -9.98
C GLU A 214 -12.98 4.39 -8.84
N ASN A 215 -11.66 4.27 -8.82
CA ASN A 215 -10.81 4.90 -7.81
C ASN A 215 -9.90 5.92 -8.46
N THR A 216 -9.85 7.11 -7.87
CA THR A 216 -8.91 8.17 -8.23
C THR A 216 -8.04 8.52 -7.03
N SER A 217 -6.75 8.68 -7.24
CA SER A 217 -5.82 9.18 -6.23
C SER A 217 -4.97 10.31 -6.80
N MET A 218 -4.88 11.39 -6.05
CA MET A 218 -4.01 12.52 -6.36
C MET A 218 -3.25 12.93 -5.10
N PHE A 219 -1.96 13.22 -5.24
CA PHE A 219 -1.19 13.76 -4.15
C PHE A 219 -0.15 14.77 -4.61
N ILE A 220 0.24 15.65 -3.69
CA ILE A 220 1.39 16.54 -3.80
C ILE A 220 2.17 16.49 -2.50
N LYS A 221 3.49 16.35 -2.60
CA LYS A 221 4.42 16.34 -1.49
C LYS A 221 5.61 17.24 -1.81
N TYR A 222 6.00 18.08 -0.87
CA TYR A 222 7.14 18.96 -1.04
C TYR A 222 8.04 18.92 0.19
N ALA A 223 9.30 18.55 -0.03
CA ALA A 223 10.36 18.54 0.98
C ALA A 223 11.26 19.78 0.81
N PHE A 224 11.48 20.53 1.87
CA PHE A 224 12.38 21.67 1.90
C PHE A 224 13.05 21.79 3.28
N ASP A 225 14.36 21.90 3.27
CA ASP A 225 15.17 21.84 4.49
C ASP A 225 14.79 20.60 5.36
N ALA A 226 14.39 20.85 6.59
CA ALA A 226 13.97 19.82 7.54
C ALA A 226 12.46 19.53 7.51
N PHE A 227 11.69 20.21 6.65
CA PHE A 227 10.23 20.04 6.55
C PHE A 227 9.84 19.23 5.33
N THR A 228 8.78 18.43 5.50
CA THR A 228 8.02 17.90 4.38
C THR A 228 6.55 18.22 4.60
N VAL A 229 5.89 18.77 3.59
CA VAL A 229 4.44 19.04 3.60
C VAL A 229 3.79 18.23 2.49
N GLY A 230 2.56 17.82 2.67
CA GLY A 230 1.83 17.06 1.66
C GLY A 230 0.34 17.15 1.81
N MET A 231 -0.32 16.87 0.70
CA MET A 231 -1.76 16.75 0.58
C MET A 231 -2.07 15.52 -0.27
N GLN A 232 -3.14 14.84 0.05
CA GLN A 232 -3.69 13.72 -0.69
C GLN A 232 -5.20 13.92 -0.86
N ASP A 233 -5.71 13.53 -2.03
CA ASP A 233 -7.13 13.54 -2.36
C ASP A 233 -7.43 12.22 -3.09
N ASN A 234 -8.36 11.44 -2.55
CA ASN A 234 -8.76 10.14 -3.07
C ASN A 234 -10.27 10.10 -3.22
N GLU A 235 -10.75 9.56 -4.32
CA GLU A 235 -12.17 9.37 -4.59
C GLU A 235 -12.44 7.89 -4.89
N SER A 236 -13.58 7.41 -4.46
CA SER A 236 -14.10 6.08 -4.77
C SER A 236 -15.55 6.24 -5.19
N ASP A 237 -15.77 6.07 -6.48
CA ASP A 237 -17.08 6.16 -7.12
C ASP A 237 -17.60 4.75 -7.38
N SER A 238 -18.77 4.43 -6.84
CA SER A 238 -19.40 3.11 -6.93
C SER A 238 -20.64 3.16 -7.81
N THR A 239 -20.89 2.10 -8.57
CA THR A 239 -22.18 1.93 -9.24
C THR A 239 -23.34 1.67 -8.27
N THR A 240 -23.03 1.41 -6.99
CA THR A 240 -24.04 1.29 -5.93
C THR A 240 -24.41 2.67 -5.41
N ALA A 241 -25.68 3.01 -5.46
CA ALA A 241 -26.16 4.31 -5.00
C ALA A 241 -25.86 4.57 -3.51
N ASN A 242 -25.44 5.77 -3.16
CA ASN A 242 -25.05 6.24 -1.84
C ASN A 242 -23.79 5.53 -1.27
N ALA A 243 -22.91 5.01 -2.14
CA ALA A 243 -21.69 4.36 -1.72
C ALA A 243 -20.42 5.15 -2.08
N ASP A 244 -20.56 6.27 -2.78
CA ASP A 244 -19.42 7.11 -3.11
C ASP A 244 -18.81 7.74 -1.87
N THR A 245 -17.49 7.86 -1.90
CA THR A 245 -16.74 8.45 -0.81
C THR A 245 -15.59 9.28 -1.36
N SER A 246 -15.22 10.33 -0.65
CA SER A 246 -14.02 11.11 -0.95
C SER A 246 -13.20 11.35 0.33
N TYR A 247 -11.87 11.23 0.18
CA TYR A 247 -10.94 11.41 1.28
C TYR A 247 -9.93 12.50 0.94
N ARG A 248 -9.79 13.47 1.83
CA ARG A 248 -8.78 14.51 1.72
C ARG A 248 -7.94 14.60 2.98
N ALA A 249 -6.61 14.58 2.82
CA ALA A 249 -5.69 14.65 3.94
C ALA A 249 -4.57 15.67 3.70
N TYR A 250 -4.08 16.21 4.79
CA TYR A 250 -2.92 17.09 4.83
C TYR A 250 -1.96 16.62 5.91
N GLY A 251 -0.66 16.69 5.63
CA GLY A 251 0.36 16.31 6.58
C GLY A 251 1.56 17.24 6.54
N VAL A 252 2.20 17.39 7.68
CA VAL A 252 3.51 18.03 7.80
C VAL A 252 4.39 17.18 8.72
N SER A 253 5.63 16.95 8.30
CA SER A 253 6.67 16.36 9.13
C SER A 253 7.88 17.30 9.25
N TYR A 254 8.57 17.19 10.35
CA TYR A 254 9.76 17.98 10.65
C TYR A 254 10.86 17.10 11.25
N ALA A 255 12.01 17.09 10.59
CA ALA A 255 13.22 16.43 11.12
C ALA A 255 13.87 17.34 12.17
N VAL A 256 13.63 17.04 13.45
CA VAL A 256 14.17 17.79 14.58
C VAL A 256 15.68 17.62 14.67
N THR A 257 16.15 16.40 14.40
CA THR A 257 17.54 15.99 14.25
C THR A 257 17.64 14.92 13.16
N GLU A 258 18.84 14.43 12.87
CA GLU A 258 19.05 13.30 11.96
C GLU A 258 18.33 12.01 12.44
N ASP A 259 18.12 11.87 13.75
CA ASP A 259 17.53 10.68 14.36
C ASP A 259 16.08 10.88 14.81
N VAL A 260 15.58 12.12 14.93
CA VAL A 260 14.26 12.43 15.50
C VAL A 260 13.41 13.19 14.51
N SER A 261 12.20 12.70 14.28
CA SER A 261 11.18 13.39 13.51
C SER A 261 9.86 13.52 14.28
N VAL A 262 9.09 14.55 13.95
CA VAL A 262 7.74 14.79 14.47
C VAL A 262 6.82 15.10 13.30
N SER A 263 5.53 14.83 13.44
CA SER A 263 4.53 15.13 12.42
C SER A 263 3.19 15.54 13.01
N TYR A 264 2.41 16.20 12.17
CA TYR A 264 1.00 16.49 12.39
C TYR A 264 0.24 16.26 11.08
N GLY A 265 -0.89 15.59 11.16
CA GLY A 265 -1.75 15.29 10.03
C GLY A 265 -3.22 15.48 10.35
N VAL A 266 -4.01 15.80 9.33
CA VAL A 266 -5.47 15.88 9.40
C VAL A 266 -6.06 15.20 8.17
N GLY A 267 -7.22 14.57 8.31
CA GLY A 267 -7.94 13.94 7.21
C GLY A 267 -9.44 14.09 7.38
N THR A 268 -10.15 14.22 6.27
CA THR A 268 -11.61 14.25 6.22
C THR A 268 -12.07 13.20 5.23
N LEU A 269 -13.04 12.38 5.61
CA LEU A 269 -13.70 11.40 4.77
C LEU A 269 -15.18 11.76 4.65
N ASP A 270 -15.58 12.14 3.44
CA ASP A 270 -16.95 12.48 3.08
C ASP A 270 -17.69 11.22 2.57
N PHE A 271 -18.96 11.08 2.92
CA PHE A 271 -19.83 9.98 2.51
C PHE A 271 -21.04 10.49 1.73
N GLU A 272 -21.34 9.88 0.60
CA GLU A 272 -22.54 10.19 -0.19
C GLU A 272 -23.83 9.83 0.56
N LEU A 273 -23.78 8.85 1.46
CA LEU A 273 -24.95 8.34 2.16
C LEU A 273 -25.65 9.44 2.97
N ALA A 274 -26.89 9.75 2.61
CA ALA A 274 -27.65 10.80 3.28
C ALA A 274 -27.84 10.53 4.79
N GLY A 275 -27.45 11.50 5.60
CA GLY A 275 -27.50 11.41 7.06
C GLY A 275 -26.22 10.88 7.70
N SER A 276 -25.20 10.61 6.90
CA SER A 276 -23.84 10.48 7.41
C SER A 276 -23.25 11.85 7.70
N GLU A 277 -22.40 11.92 8.71
CA GLU A 277 -21.54 13.07 8.99
C GLU A 277 -20.15 12.81 8.41
N ASP A 278 -19.43 13.86 8.08
CA ASP A 278 -18.04 13.74 7.63
C ASP A 278 -17.18 13.20 8.78
N GLN A 279 -16.37 12.19 8.48
CA GLN A 279 -15.40 11.68 9.44
C GLN A 279 -14.18 12.59 9.43
N GLU A 280 -13.80 13.09 10.60
CA GLU A 280 -12.60 13.89 10.76
C GLU A 280 -11.56 13.12 11.57
N THR A 281 -10.30 13.18 11.13
CA THR A 281 -9.17 12.54 11.81
C THR A 281 -8.01 13.51 11.98
N THR A 282 -7.35 13.44 13.13
CA THR A 282 -6.09 14.17 13.38
C THR A 282 -5.06 13.23 13.98
N ALA A 283 -3.78 13.48 13.73
CA ALA A 283 -2.70 12.75 14.38
C ALA A 283 -1.49 13.63 14.69
N VAL A 284 -0.84 13.31 15.80
CA VAL A 284 0.51 13.78 16.15
C VAL A 284 1.41 12.56 16.23
N GLY A 285 2.53 12.57 15.49
CA GLY A 285 3.49 11.48 15.46
C GLY A 285 4.87 11.91 15.90
N VAL A 286 5.64 10.98 16.47
CA VAL A 286 7.05 11.12 16.77
C VAL A 286 7.79 9.83 16.43
N SER A 287 9.01 9.95 15.92
CA SER A 287 9.88 8.81 15.64
C SER A 287 11.31 9.12 16.06
N TYR A 288 11.97 8.12 16.62
CA TYR A 288 13.40 8.11 16.92
C TYR A 288 14.05 6.86 16.36
N THR A 289 15.07 7.04 15.51
CA THR A 289 15.82 5.92 14.89
C THR A 289 17.27 6.00 15.30
N SER A 290 17.81 4.88 15.80
CA SER A 290 19.23 4.76 16.13
C SER A 290 19.75 3.37 15.80
N GLY A 291 20.69 3.28 14.87
CA GLY A 291 21.18 2.00 14.34
C GLY A 291 20.04 1.23 13.66
N GLY A 292 19.86 -0.04 14.01
CA GLY A 292 18.80 -0.91 13.49
C GLY A 292 17.49 -0.87 14.31
N ILE A 293 17.29 0.14 15.17
CA ILE A 293 16.12 0.24 16.05
C ILE A 293 15.39 1.55 15.77
N THR A 294 14.07 1.47 15.60
CA THR A 294 13.18 2.63 15.55
C THR A 294 12.16 2.52 16.67
N VAL A 295 12.04 3.58 17.47
CA VAL A 295 10.96 3.74 18.44
C VAL A 295 10.08 4.89 17.95
N SER A 296 8.80 4.61 17.73
CA SER A 296 7.86 5.62 17.23
C SER A 296 6.55 5.54 17.98
N GLY A 297 5.79 6.61 17.93
CA GLY A 297 4.47 6.65 18.51
C GLY A 297 3.62 7.73 17.90
N SER A 298 2.32 7.57 17.99
CA SER A 298 1.32 8.52 17.53
C SER A 298 0.15 8.58 18.47
N MET A 299 -0.53 9.71 18.45
CA MET A 299 -1.82 9.93 19.08
C MET A 299 -2.79 10.39 17.99
N HIS A 300 -3.90 9.71 17.90
CA HIS A 300 -4.95 9.92 16.91
C HIS A 300 -6.23 10.34 17.60
N ASP A 301 -6.92 11.30 17.01
CA ASP A 301 -8.24 11.73 17.41
C ASP A 301 -9.18 11.62 16.20
N GLY A 302 -10.31 10.96 16.36
CA GLY A 302 -11.28 10.74 15.31
C GLY A 302 -12.67 11.12 15.76
N GLU A 303 -13.36 11.90 14.96
CA GLU A 303 -14.75 12.31 15.14
C GLU A 303 -15.61 11.69 14.03
N ASN A 304 -16.84 11.36 14.37
CA ASN A 304 -17.84 10.80 13.46
C ASN A 304 -17.36 9.55 12.69
N LEU A 305 -16.56 8.70 13.31
CA LEU A 305 -15.97 7.55 12.63
C LEU A 305 -17.05 6.70 11.94
N GLY A 306 -16.82 6.42 10.64
CA GLY A 306 -17.76 5.71 9.78
C GLY A 306 -19.02 6.49 9.44
N GLY A 307 -18.98 7.82 9.46
CA GLY A 307 -20.11 8.69 9.13
C GLY A 307 -21.18 8.76 10.20
N SER A 308 -20.87 8.41 11.45
CA SER A 308 -21.85 8.33 12.53
C SER A 308 -21.80 9.57 13.42
N ALA A 309 -22.90 10.33 13.51
CA ALA A 309 -23.06 11.47 14.42
C ALA A 309 -23.15 11.07 15.92
N ALA A 310 -23.06 9.79 16.24
CA ALA A 310 -23.12 9.35 17.63
C ALA A 310 -21.78 9.64 18.34
N THR A 311 -21.82 10.26 19.52
CA THR A 311 -20.61 10.50 20.33
C THR A 311 -19.84 9.21 20.69
N THR A 312 -20.45 8.04 20.50
CA THR A 312 -19.79 6.75 20.60
C THR A 312 -18.87 6.45 19.41
N ALA A 313 -19.00 7.22 18.32
CA ALA A 313 -18.13 7.12 17.16
C ALA A 313 -16.87 7.98 17.28
N ASP A 314 -16.83 8.90 18.25
CA ASP A 314 -15.63 9.70 18.52
C ASP A 314 -14.66 8.92 19.38
N ARG A 315 -13.36 9.03 19.07
CA ARG A 315 -12.30 8.26 19.71
C ARG A 315 -10.97 8.97 19.74
N THR A 316 -10.23 8.75 20.82
CA THR A 316 -8.79 9.05 20.88
C THR A 316 -8.04 7.73 21.08
N ASP A 317 -7.15 7.40 20.16
CA ASP A 317 -6.28 6.23 20.23
C ASP A 317 -4.81 6.66 20.23
N TYR A 318 -3.95 5.83 20.80
CA TYR A 318 -2.50 6.03 20.75
C TYR A 318 -1.79 4.73 20.43
N GLU A 319 -0.70 4.85 19.71
CA GLU A 319 0.15 3.75 19.31
C GLU A 319 1.59 3.98 19.74
N LEU A 320 2.26 2.92 20.17
CA LEU A 320 3.69 2.87 20.42
C LEU A 320 4.29 1.69 19.68
N ASN A 321 5.34 1.94 18.90
CA ASN A 321 6.05 0.95 18.12
C ASN A 321 7.51 0.85 18.54
N ILE A 322 8.04 -0.38 18.56
CA ILE A 322 9.47 -0.65 18.64
C ILE A 322 9.79 -1.61 17.49
N ALA A 323 10.51 -1.13 16.49
CA ALA A 323 10.86 -1.87 15.29
C ALA A 323 12.36 -2.17 15.24
N PHE A 324 12.71 -3.36 14.78
CA PHE A 324 14.06 -3.84 14.55
C PHE A 324 14.19 -4.29 13.10
N ALA A 325 15.27 -3.90 12.43
CA ALA A 325 15.62 -4.35 11.09
C ALA A 325 17.00 -5.01 11.08
N PHE A 326 17.16 -6.07 10.28
CA PHE A 326 18.41 -6.80 10.09
C PHE A 326 18.55 -7.33 8.65
#